data_cd86928c176453b79c94b0322018a890
#
_entry.id   cd86928c176453b79c94b0322018a890
#
_cell.length_a   1.000
_cell.length_b   1.000
_cell.length_c   1.000
_cell.angle_alpha   90.00
_cell.angle_beta   90.00
_cell.angle_gamma   90.00
#
_symmetry.space_group_name_H-M   'P 1'
#
loop_
_entity.id
_entity.type
_entity.pdbx_description
1 polymer ?
#
loop_
_entity_poly.entity_id
_entity_poly.type
_entity_poly.pdbx_seq_one_letter_code
_entity_poly.pdbx_strand_id
1 'polypeptide(L)'
;MRTYHQLTDPDRSGLGDQIGAQRKRVAERLAAVRRIVAVMSGKGGVGKSYVTAHLARALARGGRSIGVLDADLNGPTIPGLLRDSDARRATQESSEPASGLDGVKYISMGQFLEEGSPLSFKGPTAESFVWRGAMEAAALREFLGDVEWGDLEVLLLDLPPGMQRYIELCDILGNPPTVLTVTIPTPESRDAVRRAMRAAVERGSELLGIVENMVGGELKGTAGDDLAAEFATAVVARIPSHPTPDTWNRLAAQL
;
A
#
# COMPACT_ATOMS: atom_id res chain seq x y z
N MET A 1 21.84 14.56 37.23
CA MET A 1 20.92 14.14 36.16
C MET A 1 21.52 14.71 34.86
N ARG A 2 21.99 13.86 33.91
CA ARG A 2 22.51 14.35 32.63
C ARG A 2 21.33 14.71 31.73
N THR A 3 21.33 15.90 31.16
CA THR A 3 20.32 16.33 30.21
C THR A 3 20.56 15.68 28.85
N TYR A 4 19.52 15.48 28.05
CA TYR A 4 19.52 14.83 26.73
C TYR A 4 20.59 15.42 25.77
N HIS A 5 20.93 16.70 25.90
CA HIS A 5 21.98 17.36 25.14
C HIS A 5 23.42 17.00 25.55
N GLN A 6 23.63 16.19 26.58
CA GLN A 6 24.94 15.72 27.02
C GLN A 6 25.29 14.29 26.61
N LEU A 7 24.40 13.65 25.80
CA LEU A 7 24.64 12.35 25.19
C LEU A 7 25.38 12.57 23.85
N THR A 8 26.63 12.94 23.91
CA THR A 8 27.52 13.12 22.74
C THR A 8 28.34 11.88 22.40
N ASP A 9 28.03 10.72 22.97
CA ASP A 9 28.65 9.48 22.53
C ASP A 9 28.10 9.07 21.17
N PRO A 10 28.97 8.79 20.18
CA PRO A 10 28.51 8.24 18.90
C PRO A 10 27.75 6.93 19.16
N ASP A 11 26.63 6.78 18.47
CA ASP A 11 25.80 5.57 18.56
C ASP A 11 26.64 4.33 18.24
N ARG A 12 27.02 3.57 19.28
CA ARG A 12 27.80 2.33 19.16
C ARG A 12 26.94 1.11 18.86
N SER A 13 25.62 1.28 18.77
CA SER A 13 24.69 0.17 18.47
C SER A 13 24.82 -0.34 17.03
N GLY A 14 25.39 0.46 16.12
CA GLY A 14 25.43 0.18 14.68
C GLY A 14 24.02 0.22 14.04
N LEU A 15 23.01 0.70 14.76
CA LEU A 15 21.63 0.75 14.28
C LEU A 15 21.50 1.67 13.06
N GLY A 16 22.21 2.81 13.06
CA GLY A 16 22.24 3.74 11.92
C GLY A 16 22.77 3.06 10.65
N ASP A 17 23.86 2.30 10.77
CA ASP A 17 24.46 1.55 9.66
C ASP A 17 23.53 0.44 9.15
N GLN A 18 22.86 -0.26 10.06
CA GLN A 18 21.87 -1.30 9.70
C GLN A 18 20.67 -0.71 8.95
N ILE A 19 20.13 0.42 9.41
CA ILE A 19 19.05 1.14 8.72
C ILE A 19 19.52 1.62 7.34
N GLY A 20 20.73 2.16 7.24
CA GLY A 20 21.32 2.59 5.97
C GLY A 20 21.50 1.45 4.98
N ALA A 21 22.05 0.33 5.42
CA ALA A 21 22.22 -0.88 4.60
C ALA A 21 20.87 -1.44 4.11
N GLN A 22 19.85 -1.39 4.97
CA GLN A 22 18.51 -1.88 4.63
C GLN A 22 17.82 -0.96 3.59
N ARG A 23 17.90 0.36 3.76
CA ARG A 23 17.40 1.33 2.77
C ARG A 23 18.10 1.16 1.42
N LYS A 24 19.41 0.95 1.42
CA LYS A 24 20.17 0.70 0.21
C LYS A 24 19.67 -0.56 -0.51
N ARG A 25 19.45 -1.67 0.21
CA ARG A 25 18.89 -2.91 -0.35
C ARG A 25 17.53 -2.67 -1.00
N VAL A 26 16.62 -1.98 -0.31
CA VAL A 26 15.30 -1.62 -0.88
C VAL A 26 15.46 -0.78 -2.13
N ALA A 27 16.31 0.24 -2.12
CA ALA A 27 16.55 1.10 -3.28
C ALA A 27 17.11 0.32 -4.47
N GLU A 28 18.08 -0.58 -4.24
CA GLU A 28 18.66 -1.45 -5.28
C GLU A 28 17.59 -2.41 -5.86
N ARG A 29 16.76 -3.01 -5.01
CA ARG A 29 15.72 -3.95 -5.42
C ARG A 29 14.61 -3.26 -6.23
N LEU A 30 14.26 -2.03 -5.89
CA LEU A 30 13.22 -1.26 -6.56
C LEU A 30 13.76 -0.38 -7.71
N ALA A 31 15.05 -0.44 -8.02
CA ALA A 31 15.66 0.40 -9.05
C ALA A 31 15.05 0.22 -10.45
N ALA A 32 14.51 -0.97 -10.75
CA ALA A 32 13.81 -1.28 -12.00
C ALA A 32 12.29 -1.00 -11.97
N VAL A 33 11.77 -0.47 -10.85
CA VAL A 33 10.38 -0.05 -10.72
C VAL A 33 10.26 1.42 -11.09
N ARG A 34 9.54 1.74 -12.17
CA ARG A 34 9.47 3.12 -12.68
C ARG A 34 8.62 4.03 -11.78
N ARG A 35 7.53 3.52 -11.23
CA ARG A 35 6.62 4.28 -10.38
C ARG A 35 6.10 3.45 -9.22
N ILE A 36 6.16 4.01 -8.01
CA ILE A 36 5.57 3.41 -6.81
C ILE A 36 4.37 4.25 -6.42
N VAL A 37 3.20 3.60 -6.29
CA VAL A 37 1.94 4.27 -5.96
C VAL A 37 1.37 3.65 -4.68
N ALA A 38 1.29 4.44 -3.63
CA ALA A 38 0.62 4.06 -2.39
C ALA A 38 -0.88 4.29 -2.52
N VAL A 39 -1.67 3.23 -2.41
CA VAL A 39 -3.14 3.32 -2.38
C VAL A 39 -3.58 3.43 -0.92
N MET A 40 -4.15 4.57 -0.58
CA MET A 40 -4.51 4.94 0.79
C MET A 40 -6.01 5.10 0.98
N SER A 41 -6.46 4.94 2.21
CA SER A 41 -7.81 5.32 2.64
C SER A 41 -7.79 5.81 4.09
N GLY A 42 -8.72 6.67 4.43
CA GLY A 42 -8.81 7.20 5.81
C GLY A 42 -9.47 6.23 6.79
N LYS A 43 -10.30 5.30 6.30
CA LYS A 43 -11.00 4.28 7.11
C LYS A 43 -11.11 2.95 6.37
N GLY A 44 -11.38 1.87 7.11
CA GLY A 44 -11.67 0.56 6.54
C GLY A 44 -13.02 0.49 5.84
N GLY A 45 -13.20 -0.50 4.98
CA GLY A 45 -14.48 -0.78 4.31
C GLY A 45 -14.84 0.12 3.14
N VAL A 46 -13.94 0.99 2.68
CA VAL A 46 -14.18 1.85 1.49
C VAL A 46 -13.90 1.14 0.16
N GLY A 47 -13.45 -0.11 0.18
CA GLY A 47 -13.12 -0.88 -1.01
C GLY A 47 -11.74 -0.59 -1.59
N LYS A 48 -10.79 -0.10 -0.79
CA LYS A 48 -9.42 0.23 -1.22
C LYS A 48 -8.75 -0.94 -1.96
N SER A 49 -8.65 -2.11 -1.33
CA SER A 49 -8.00 -3.30 -1.93
C SER A 49 -8.71 -3.80 -3.18
N TYR A 50 -10.04 -3.68 -3.24
CA TYR A 50 -10.84 -3.95 -4.43
C TYR A 50 -10.43 -3.01 -5.57
N VAL A 51 -10.33 -1.70 -5.30
CA VAL A 51 -9.85 -0.71 -6.27
C VAL A 51 -8.43 -1.02 -6.70
N THR A 52 -7.52 -1.31 -5.76
CA THR A 52 -6.12 -1.65 -6.05
C THR A 52 -6.01 -2.85 -7.01
N ALA A 53 -6.70 -3.95 -6.70
CA ALA A 53 -6.63 -5.17 -7.51
C ALA A 53 -7.22 -4.97 -8.91
N HIS A 54 -8.37 -4.31 -9.04
CA HIS A 54 -8.99 -4.07 -10.33
C HIS A 54 -8.22 -3.05 -11.19
N LEU A 55 -7.64 -2.03 -10.57
CA LEU A 55 -6.73 -1.10 -11.24
C LEU A 55 -5.49 -1.83 -11.77
N ALA A 56 -4.85 -2.66 -10.93
CA ALA A 56 -3.70 -3.47 -11.34
C ALA A 56 -4.01 -4.32 -12.56
N ARG A 57 -5.14 -5.02 -12.54
CA ARG A 57 -5.60 -5.86 -13.65
C ARG A 57 -5.90 -5.06 -14.92
N ALA A 58 -6.50 -3.88 -14.78
CA ALA A 58 -6.79 -3.02 -15.94
C ALA A 58 -5.49 -2.50 -16.58
N LEU A 59 -4.52 -2.10 -15.77
CA LEU A 59 -3.19 -1.68 -16.25
C LEU A 59 -2.46 -2.84 -16.95
N ALA A 60 -2.50 -4.05 -16.36
CA ALA A 60 -1.86 -5.23 -16.94
C ALA A 60 -2.51 -5.65 -18.26
N ARG A 61 -3.84 -5.61 -18.37
CA ARG A 61 -4.56 -5.82 -19.64
C ARG A 61 -4.22 -4.79 -20.71
N GLY A 62 -3.82 -3.57 -20.29
CA GLY A 62 -3.26 -2.54 -21.16
C GLY A 62 -1.83 -2.80 -21.60
N GLY A 63 -1.23 -3.95 -21.25
CA GLY A 63 0.12 -4.36 -21.64
C GLY A 63 1.23 -3.86 -20.70
N ARG A 64 0.90 -3.28 -19.56
CA ARG A 64 1.89 -2.76 -18.60
C ARG A 64 2.33 -3.85 -17.61
N SER A 65 3.59 -3.80 -17.17
CA SER A 65 4.12 -4.68 -16.12
C SER A 65 3.79 -4.13 -14.74
N ILE A 66 2.95 -4.85 -13.98
CA ILE A 66 2.36 -4.37 -12.73
C ILE A 66 2.69 -5.31 -11.58
N GLY A 67 3.10 -4.71 -10.45
CA GLY A 67 3.21 -5.37 -9.16
C GLY A 67 2.20 -4.83 -8.14
N VAL A 68 1.77 -5.67 -7.21
CA VAL A 68 0.95 -5.28 -6.05
C VAL A 68 1.58 -5.84 -4.77
N LEU A 69 1.89 -4.95 -3.85
CA LEU A 69 2.25 -5.33 -2.47
C LEU A 69 1.03 -5.10 -1.57
N ASP A 70 0.53 -6.16 -0.97
CA ASP A 70 -0.47 -6.09 0.11
C ASP A 70 0.24 -5.77 1.43
N ALA A 71 0.19 -4.53 1.84
CA ALA A 71 0.78 -4.03 3.07
C ALA A 71 -0.21 -4.03 4.27
N ASP A 72 -1.45 -4.51 4.07
CA ASP A 72 -2.39 -4.80 5.15
C ASP A 72 -2.13 -6.20 5.72
N LEU A 73 -1.07 -6.32 6.51
CA LEU A 73 -0.60 -7.59 7.04
C LEU A 73 -1.60 -8.27 7.97
N ASN A 74 -2.51 -7.51 8.58
CA ASN A 74 -3.51 -8.03 9.54
C ASN A 74 -4.81 -8.49 8.87
N GLY A 75 -5.13 -7.93 7.71
CA GLY A 75 -6.34 -8.25 6.96
C GLY A 75 -6.04 -8.39 5.46
N PRO A 76 -5.12 -9.28 5.06
CA PRO A 76 -4.70 -9.38 3.67
C PRO A 76 -5.86 -9.84 2.78
N THR A 77 -6.19 -9.02 1.77
CA THR A 77 -7.32 -9.29 0.87
C THR A 77 -6.90 -9.45 -0.59
N ILE A 78 -5.73 -8.98 -0.96
CA ILE A 78 -5.21 -9.05 -2.34
C ILE A 78 -5.14 -10.48 -2.87
N PRO A 79 -4.71 -11.51 -2.10
CA PRO A 79 -4.70 -12.89 -2.62
C PRO A 79 -6.07 -13.38 -3.06
N GLY A 80 -7.14 -13.02 -2.33
CA GLY A 80 -8.52 -13.37 -2.71
C GLY A 80 -9.02 -12.69 -3.99
N LEU A 81 -8.43 -11.55 -4.36
CA LEU A 81 -8.82 -10.74 -5.52
C LEU A 81 -7.97 -11.02 -6.76
N LEU A 82 -6.72 -11.46 -6.58
CA LEU A 82 -5.76 -11.65 -7.66
C LEU A 82 -5.35 -13.12 -7.88
N ARG A 83 -5.72 -14.05 -6.98
CA ARG A 83 -5.33 -15.46 -7.11
C ARG A 83 -5.78 -16.02 -8.46
N ASP A 84 -4.84 -16.58 -9.17
CA ASP A 84 -5.05 -17.45 -10.30
C ASP A 84 -4.77 -18.90 -9.87
N SER A 85 -5.72 -19.81 -10.04
CA SER A 85 -5.59 -21.21 -9.62
C SER A 85 -4.45 -21.94 -10.33
N ASP A 86 -4.14 -21.52 -11.54
CA ASP A 86 -3.17 -22.18 -12.43
C ASP A 86 -1.81 -21.49 -12.41
N ALA A 87 -1.71 -20.35 -11.73
CA ALA A 87 -0.49 -19.57 -11.72
C ALA A 87 0.45 -19.93 -10.55
N ARG A 88 1.70 -19.50 -10.70
CA ARG A 88 2.76 -19.67 -9.71
C ARG A 88 2.39 -19.00 -8.38
N ARG A 89 2.58 -19.73 -7.30
CA ARG A 89 2.43 -19.22 -5.92
C ARG A 89 3.78 -18.78 -5.37
N ALA A 90 3.79 -17.72 -4.59
CA ALA A 90 4.95 -17.39 -3.76
C ALA A 90 5.09 -18.45 -2.66
N THR A 91 6.33 -18.85 -2.36
CA THR A 91 6.67 -19.74 -1.26
C THR A 91 7.65 -19.03 -0.33
N GLN A 92 7.79 -19.49 0.91
CA GLN A 92 8.76 -18.91 1.86
C GLN A 92 10.22 -19.02 1.38
N GLU A 93 10.49 -19.96 0.46
CA GLU A 93 11.82 -20.17 -0.12
C GLU A 93 12.03 -19.40 -1.43
N SER A 94 10.96 -18.82 -2.00
CA SER A 94 11.01 -18.10 -3.27
C SER A 94 11.12 -16.60 -3.04
N SER A 95 12.15 -15.99 -3.62
CA SER A 95 12.27 -14.52 -3.69
C SER A 95 11.33 -13.90 -4.74
N GLU A 96 10.65 -14.69 -5.57
CA GLU A 96 9.78 -14.19 -6.62
C GLU A 96 8.34 -14.01 -6.14
N PRO A 97 7.66 -12.93 -6.56
CA PRO A 97 6.26 -12.70 -6.27
C PRO A 97 5.36 -13.75 -6.96
N ALA A 98 4.17 -13.99 -6.43
CA ALA A 98 3.17 -14.79 -7.12
C ALA A 98 2.73 -14.11 -8.41
N SER A 99 2.35 -14.92 -9.40
CA SER A 99 1.61 -14.46 -10.57
C SER A 99 0.11 -14.55 -10.29
N GLY A 100 -0.61 -13.48 -10.58
CA GLY A 100 -2.05 -13.41 -10.41
C GLY A 100 -2.79 -13.23 -11.72
N LEU A 101 -4.08 -12.98 -11.63
CA LEU A 101 -4.95 -12.72 -12.78
C LEU A 101 -4.36 -11.62 -13.67
N ASP A 102 -4.49 -11.79 -14.97
CA ASP A 102 -3.97 -10.88 -16.02
C ASP A 102 -2.44 -10.68 -15.97
N GLY A 103 -1.68 -11.58 -15.31
CA GLY A 103 -0.23 -11.51 -15.18
C GLY A 103 0.28 -10.50 -14.13
N VAL A 104 -0.59 -10.00 -13.27
CA VAL A 104 -0.19 -9.11 -12.18
C VAL A 104 0.69 -9.87 -11.18
N LYS A 105 1.89 -9.36 -10.92
CA LYS A 105 2.74 -9.88 -9.85
C LYS A 105 2.22 -9.39 -8.49
N TYR A 106 2.17 -10.26 -7.48
CA TYR A 106 1.77 -9.80 -6.15
C TYR A 106 2.45 -10.57 -5.02
N ILE A 107 2.59 -9.90 -3.89
CA ILE A 107 3.03 -10.49 -2.62
C ILE A 107 2.11 -10.02 -1.50
N SER A 108 1.80 -10.94 -0.59
CA SER A 108 0.95 -10.68 0.58
C SER A 108 1.24 -11.71 1.66
N MET A 109 1.17 -11.29 2.93
CA MET A 109 1.25 -12.23 4.05
C MET A 109 0.18 -13.33 3.99
N GLY A 110 -0.98 -13.04 3.40
CA GLY A 110 -2.05 -14.03 3.23
C GLY A 110 -1.67 -15.24 2.37
N GLN A 111 -0.57 -15.18 1.61
CA GLN A 111 -0.07 -16.32 0.84
C GLN A 111 0.68 -17.35 1.69
N PHE A 112 1.20 -16.93 2.85
CA PHE A 112 2.01 -17.75 3.76
C PHE A 112 1.21 -18.24 4.97
N LEU A 113 -0.07 -17.85 5.07
CA LEU A 113 -0.98 -18.31 6.12
C LEU A 113 -1.78 -19.52 5.64
N GLU A 114 -2.06 -20.43 6.56
CA GLU A 114 -3.06 -21.47 6.32
C GLU A 114 -4.44 -20.84 6.13
N GLU A 115 -5.22 -21.36 5.22
CA GLU A 115 -6.55 -20.84 4.89
C GLU A 115 -7.43 -20.74 6.14
N GLY A 116 -7.91 -19.52 6.47
CA GLY A 116 -8.71 -19.25 7.65
C GLY A 116 -7.94 -19.04 8.96
N SER A 117 -6.61 -19.11 8.95
CA SER A 117 -5.80 -18.85 10.13
C SER A 117 -5.51 -17.36 10.26
N PRO A 118 -5.77 -16.76 11.44
CA PRO A 118 -5.36 -15.38 11.71
C PRO A 118 -3.83 -15.29 11.78
N LEU A 119 -3.27 -14.15 11.39
CA LEU A 119 -1.85 -13.87 11.61
C LEU A 119 -1.56 -13.92 13.11
N SER A 120 -0.83 -14.95 13.55
CA SER A 120 -0.46 -15.16 14.93
C SER A 120 1.06 -15.07 15.07
N PHE A 121 1.54 -13.93 15.53
CA PHE A 121 2.93 -13.82 15.96
C PHE A 121 3.08 -14.45 17.36
N LYS A 122 3.89 -15.51 17.48
CA LYS A 122 4.24 -16.10 18.77
C LYS A 122 5.16 -15.14 19.51
N GLY A 123 4.66 -14.45 20.53
CA GLY A 123 5.43 -13.54 21.39
C GLY A 123 4.89 -13.50 22.82
N PRO A 124 5.65 -12.93 23.76
CA PRO A 124 5.19 -12.76 25.15
C PRO A 124 3.94 -11.87 25.20
N THR A 125 2.92 -12.31 25.92
CA THR A 125 1.58 -11.69 25.97
C THR A 125 1.56 -10.23 26.44
N ALA A 126 2.51 -9.82 27.27
CA ALA A 126 2.58 -8.44 27.80
C ALA A 126 3.19 -7.41 26.81
N GLU A 127 3.92 -7.86 25.79
CA GLU A 127 4.62 -7.02 24.82
C GLU A 127 4.04 -7.15 23.39
N SER A 128 2.90 -7.84 23.26
CA SER A 128 2.36 -8.27 21.96
C SER A 128 2.12 -7.13 20.98
N PHE A 129 1.79 -5.92 21.43
CA PHE A 129 1.51 -4.78 20.54
C PHE A 129 2.80 -4.20 19.94
N VAL A 130 3.83 -4.00 20.75
CA VAL A 130 5.13 -3.47 20.29
C VAL A 130 5.82 -4.47 19.38
N TRP A 131 5.83 -5.75 19.77
CA TRP A 131 6.37 -6.84 18.96
C TRP A 131 5.66 -6.99 17.62
N ARG A 132 4.33 -6.90 17.60
CA ARG A 132 3.56 -6.98 16.36
C ARG A 132 3.95 -5.88 15.39
N GLY A 133 4.00 -4.63 15.81
CA GLY A 133 4.41 -3.50 14.98
C GLY A 133 5.83 -3.67 14.41
N ALA A 134 6.78 -4.16 15.23
CA ALA A 134 8.13 -4.44 14.77
C ALA A 134 8.20 -5.56 13.71
N MET A 135 7.43 -6.65 13.91
CA MET A 135 7.35 -7.75 12.95
C MET A 135 6.67 -7.34 11.64
N GLU A 136 5.63 -6.53 11.71
CA GLU A 136 4.97 -5.99 10.53
C GLU A 136 5.91 -5.08 9.73
N ALA A 137 6.65 -4.20 10.41
CA ALA A 137 7.65 -3.35 9.77
C ALA A 137 8.80 -4.17 9.15
N ALA A 138 9.22 -5.27 9.79
CA ALA A 138 10.22 -6.18 9.25
C ALA A 138 9.70 -6.87 7.96
N ALA A 139 8.50 -7.44 8.00
CA ALA A 139 7.88 -8.07 6.83
C ALA A 139 7.75 -7.11 5.64
N LEU A 140 7.34 -5.85 5.89
CA LEU A 140 7.25 -4.85 4.84
C LEU A 140 8.63 -4.55 4.20
N ARG A 141 9.69 -4.50 5.02
CA ARG A 141 11.06 -4.31 4.52
C ARG A 141 11.54 -5.49 3.69
N GLU A 142 11.24 -6.72 4.11
CA GLU A 142 11.55 -7.95 3.38
C GLU A 142 10.82 -7.97 2.03
N PHE A 143 9.52 -7.67 2.00
CA PHE A 143 8.74 -7.62 0.76
C PHE A 143 9.24 -6.56 -0.22
N LEU A 144 9.76 -5.44 0.26
CA LEU A 144 10.31 -4.39 -0.61
C LEU A 144 11.77 -4.65 -0.98
N GLY A 145 12.57 -5.26 -0.09
CA GLY A 145 14.02 -5.38 -0.24
C GLY A 145 14.50 -6.75 -0.73
N ASP A 146 13.73 -7.82 -0.51
CA ASP A 146 14.17 -9.19 -0.81
C ASP A 146 13.37 -9.82 -1.97
N VAL A 147 12.11 -9.38 -2.20
CA VAL A 147 11.29 -9.88 -3.31
C VAL A 147 11.83 -9.40 -4.66
N GLU A 148 11.96 -10.31 -5.62
CA GLU A 148 12.43 -10.04 -6.98
C GLU A 148 11.30 -9.52 -7.86
N TRP A 149 10.98 -8.24 -7.71
CA TRP A 149 9.93 -7.58 -8.50
C TRP A 149 10.22 -7.55 -9.99
N GLY A 150 11.51 -7.47 -10.38
CA GLY A 150 11.94 -7.30 -11.77
C GLY A 150 11.52 -5.94 -12.34
N ASP A 151 11.47 -5.86 -13.67
CA ASP A 151 11.07 -4.63 -14.35
C ASP A 151 9.57 -4.40 -14.23
N LEU A 152 9.19 -3.39 -13.47
CA LEU A 152 7.80 -2.96 -13.30
C LEU A 152 7.60 -1.52 -13.78
N GLU A 153 6.52 -1.28 -14.51
CA GLU A 153 6.10 0.09 -14.77
C GLU A 153 5.43 0.71 -13.54
N VAL A 154 4.65 -0.07 -12.81
CA VAL A 154 4.00 0.40 -11.57
C VAL A 154 4.01 -0.70 -10.51
N LEU A 155 4.42 -0.32 -9.31
CA LEU A 155 4.21 -1.09 -8.09
C LEU A 155 3.14 -0.38 -7.25
N LEU A 156 1.98 -1.02 -7.11
CA LEU A 156 0.90 -0.55 -6.26
C LEU A 156 1.08 -1.10 -4.84
N LEU A 157 1.03 -0.23 -3.84
CA LEU A 157 1.14 -0.59 -2.43
C LEU A 157 -0.23 -0.45 -1.79
N ASP A 158 -0.91 -1.55 -1.50
CA ASP A 158 -2.23 -1.56 -0.86
C ASP A 158 -2.06 -1.42 0.66
N LEU A 159 -2.21 -0.19 1.18
CA LEU A 159 -1.96 0.12 2.58
C LEU A 159 -3.17 -0.21 3.47
N PRO A 160 -2.99 -0.58 4.75
CA PRO A 160 -4.10 -0.61 5.70
C PRO A 160 -4.72 0.80 5.87
N PRO A 161 -5.92 0.89 6.42
CA PRO A 161 -6.55 2.18 6.67
C PRO A 161 -5.73 3.02 7.67
N GLY A 162 -5.72 4.34 7.48
CA GLY A 162 -4.99 5.29 8.32
C GLY A 162 -3.63 5.68 7.76
N MET A 163 -2.81 6.33 8.60
CA MET A 163 -1.57 6.98 8.18
C MET A 163 -0.29 6.22 8.60
N GLN A 164 -0.39 5.38 9.62
CA GLN A 164 0.80 4.80 10.27
C GLN A 164 1.68 4.03 9.27
N ARG A 165 1.08 3.13 8.49
CA ARG A 165 1.79 2.32 7.50
C ARG A 165 2.39 3.16 6.38
N TYR A 166 1.72 4.22 5.98
CA TYR A 166 2.24 5.17 4.99
C TYR A 166 3.52 5.87 5.51
N ILE A 167 3.53 6.31 6.76
CA ILE A 167 4.69 6.94 7.37
C ILE A 167 5.89 5.97 7.41
N GLU A 168 5.67 4.75 7.88
CA GLU A 168 6.69 3.69 7.89
C GLU A 168 7.22 3.38 6.48
N LEU A 169 6.33 3.35 5.50
CA LEU A 169 6.69 3.14 4.10
C LEU A 169 7.61 4.24 3.56
N CYS A 170 7.31 5.52 3.83
CA CYS A 170 8.18 6.63 3.46
C CYS A 170 9.58 6.48 4.08
N ASP A 171 9.65 6.05 5.34
CA ASP A 171 10.92 5.84 6.03
C ASP A 171 11.72 4.66 5.45
N ILE A 172 11.05 3.61 4.97
CA ILE A 172 11.67 2.45 4.32
C ILE A 172 12.17 2.82 2.91
N LEU A 173 11.35 3.47 2.12
CA LEU A 173 11.67 3.86 0.74
C LEU A 173 12.73 4.97 0.66
N GLY A 174 12.84 5.80 1.69
CA GLY A 174 13.71 6.98 1.70
C GLY A 174 13.16 8.18 0.92
N ASN A 175 12.22 7.95 0.02
CA ASN A 175 11.46 8.97 -0.71
C ASN A 175 9.97 8.66 -0.63
N PRO A 176 9.09 9.68 -0.51
CA PRO A 176 7.66 9.47 -0.45
C PRO A 176 7.14 8.96 -1.81
N PRO A 177 6.29 7.91 -1.83
CA PRO A 177 5.66 7.43 -3.05
C PRO A 177 4.57 8.38 -3.52
N THR A 178 4.17 8.30 -4.80
CA THR A 178 2.94 8.94 -5.28
C THR A 178 1.73 8.32 -4.58
N VAL A 179 0.70 9.12 -4.27
CA VAL A 179 -0.46 8.67 -3.50
C VAL A 179 -1.73 8.70 -4.34
N LEU A 180 -2.42 7.56 -4.42
CA LEU A 180 -3.79 7.43 -4.87
C LEU A 180 -4.70 7.22 -3.67
N THR A 181 -5.71 8.07 -3.50
CA THR A 181 -6.59 8.02 -2.33
C THR A 181 -7.95 7.45 -2.68
N VAL A 182 -8.44 6.48 -1.88
CA VAL A 182 -9.78 5.91 -2.05
C VAL A 182 -10.71 6.42 -0.95
N THR A 183 -11.85 6.95 -1.34
CA THR A 183 -12.92 7.42 -0.45
C THR A 183 -14.28 6.87 -0.88
N ILE A 184 -15.30 7.09 -0.06
CA ILE A 184 -16.71 6.92 -0.41
C ILE A 184 -17.45 8.25 -0.16
N PRO A 185 -18.59 8.51 -0.79
CA PRO A 185 -19.27 9.82 -0.74
C PRO A 185 -19.97 10.06 0.61
N THR A 186 -19.24 9.97 1.73
CA THR A 186 -19.77 10.26 3.08
C THR A 186 -18.87 11.24 3.83
N PRO A 187 -19.46 12.10 4.70
CA PRO A 187 -18.70 13.08 5.49
C PRO A 187 -17.61 12.41 6.37
N GLU A 188 -17.90 11.28 6.98
CA GLU A 188 -16.95 10.56 7.86
C GLU A 188 -15.75 10.03 7.06
N SER A 189 -15.99 9.57 5.81
CA SER A 189 -14.91 9.15 4.92
C SER A 189 -14.05 10.34 4.52
N ARG A 190 -14.67 11.48 4.15
CA ARG A 190 -13.99 12.72 3.82
C ARG A 190 -13.04 13.13 4.94
N ASP A 191 -13.51 13.20 6.20
CA ASP A 191 -12.72 13.70 7.32
C ASP A 191 -11.56 12.75 7.67
N ALA A 192 -11.76 11.43 7.52
CA ALA A 192 -10.71 10.45 7.70
C ALA A 192 -9.65 10.54 6.59
N VAL A 193 -10.06 10.65 5.34
CA VAL A 193 -9.19 10.78 4.17
C VAL A 193 -8.42 12.10 4.18
N ARG A 194 -9.06 13.20 4.59
CA ARG A 194 -8.39 14.51 4.74
C ARG A 194 -7.13 14.40 5.60
N ARG A 195 -7.20 13.69 6.73
CA ARG A 195 -6.04 13.48 7.61
C ARG A 195 -4.94 12.68 6.92
N ALA A 196 -5.30 11.64 6.18
CA ALA A 196 -4.33 10.83 5.45
C ALA A 196 -3.65 11.62 4.32
N MET A 197 -4.41 12.40 3.56
CA MET A 197 -3.87 13.25 2.48
C MET A 197 -2.96 14.35 3.02
N ARG A 198 -3.30 14.99 4.14
CA ARG A 198 -2.42 15.98 4.78
C ARG A 198 -1.08 15.37 5.16
N ALA A 199 -1.08 14.20 5.79
CA ALA A 199 0.16 13.50 6.12
C ALA A 199 1.00 13.17 4.88
N ALA A 200 0.35 12.84 3.76
CA ALA A 200 1.04 12.58 2.50
C ALA A 200 1.69 13.86 1.93
N VAL A 201 0.95 14.95 1.90
CA VAL A 201 1.46 16.26 1.43
C VAL A 201 2.58 16.77 2.32
N GLU A 202 2.46 16.68 3.64
CA GLU A 202 3.49 17.08 4.60
C GLU A 202 4.80 16.29 4.44
N ARG A 203 4.71 15.04 3.94
CA ARG A 203 5.87 14.20 3.60
C ARG A 203 6.41 14.46 2.19
N GLY A 204 5.76 15.30 1.39
CA GLY A 204 6.18 15.65 0.04
C GLY A 204 5.70 14.69 -1.04
N SER A 205 4.69 13.83 -0.77
CA SER A 205 4.08 12.99 -1.80
C SER A 205 3.33 13.80 -2.85
N GLU A 206 3.50 13.40 -4.09
CA GLU A 206 2.59 13.77 -5.17
C GLU A 206 1.23 13.09 -4.97
N LEU A 207 0.15 13.84 -5.05
CA LEU A 207 -1.21 13.28 -5.07
C LEU A 207 -1.61 12.99 -6.51
N LEU A 208 -1.73 11.72 -6.86
CA LEU A 208 -2.19 11.27 -8.17
C LEU A 208 -3.67 11.62 -8.38
N GLY A 209 -4.45 11.54 -7.32
CA GLY A 209 -5.87 11.86 -7.34
C GLY A 209 -6.69 11.08 -6.32
N ILE A 210 -7.99 11.22 -6.44
CA ILE A 210 -8.99 10.62 -5.58
C ILE A 210 -9.87 9.67 -6.39
N VAL A 211 -10.03 8.44 -5.91
CA VAL A 211 -11.04 7.51 -6.38
C VAL A 211 -12.21 7.55 -5.41
N GLU A 212 -13.36 8.02 -5.87
CA GLU A 212 -14.60 7.98 -5.10
C GLU A 212 -15.36 6.69 -5.44
N ASN A 213 -15.34 5.73 -4.52
CA ASN A 213 -15.92 4.40 -4.69
C ASN A 213 -17.35 4.34 -4.16
N MET A 214 -18.12 3.34 -4.59
CA MET A 214 -19.52 3.07 -4.19
C MET A 214 -20.47 4.25 -4.47
N VAL A 215 -20.25 4.96 -5.57
CA VAL A 215 -21.14 6.03 -6.00
C VAL A 215 -22.44 5.50 -6.64
N GLY A 216 -23.49 6.31 -6.64
CA GLY A 216 -24.77 5.98 -7.30
C GLY A 216 -25.66 5.02 -6.54
N GLY A 217 -25.30 4.63 -5.31
CA GLY A 217 -26.10 3.81 -4.40
C GLY A 217 -26.82 4.66 -3.34
N GLU A 218 -26.97 4.09 -2.14
CA GLU A 218 -27.57 4.76 -0.99
C GLU A 218 -26.64 5.85 -0.39
N LEU A 219 -25.32 5.71 -0.59
CA LEU A 219 -24.33 6.67 -0.12
C LEU A 219 -24.39 7.93 -0.96
N LYS A 220 -24.58 9.08 -0.31
CA LYS A 220 -24.66 10.39 -0.94
C LYS A 220 -23.73 11.38 -0.26
N GLY A 221 -23.11 12.25 -1.04
CA GLY A 221 -22.23 13.31 -0.55
C GLY A 221 -21.25 13.80 -1.62
N THR A 222 -20.42 14.73 -1.24
CA THR A 222 -19.45 15.44 -2.08
C THR A 222 -18.01 15.20 -1.62
N ALA A 223 -17.77 14.09 -0.89
CA ALA A 223 -16.49 13.85 -0.24
C ALA A 223 -15.30 13.92 -1.20
N GLY A 224 -15.43 13.34 -2.39
CA GLY A 224 -14.39 13.37 -3.42
C GLY A 224 -14.14 14.80 -3.92
N ASP A 225 -15.18 15.54 -4.23
CA ASP A 225 -15.09 16.93 -4.75
C ASP A 225 -14.54 17.89 -3.69
N ASP A 226 -15.00 17.78 -2.44
CA ASP A 226 -14.51 18.60 -1.33
C ASP A 226 -13.01 18.40 -1.11
N LEU A 227 -12.54 17.14 -1.12
CA LEU A 227 -11.13 16.80 -0.96
C LEU A 227 -10.31 17.25 -2.17
N ALA A 228 -10.83 17.07 -3.38
CA ALA A 228 -10.15 17.50 -4.60
C ALA A 228 -9.91 19.02 -4.60
N ALA A 229 -10.92 19.80 -4.19
CA ALA A 229 -10.80 21.24 -4.05
C ALA A 229 -9.81 21.66 -2.94
N GLU A 230 -9.87 21.01 -1.76
CA GLU A 230 -8.99 21.33 -0.62
C GLU A 230 -7.51 21.06 -0.93
N PHE A 231 -7.20 19.97 -1.65
CA PHE A 231 -5.83 19.54 -1.92
C PHE A 231 -5.32 19.88 -3.33
N ALA A 232 -6.07 20.69 -4.09
CA ALA A 232 -5.72 21.06 -5.47
C ALA A 232 -5.39 19.83 -6.35
N THR A 233 -6.17 18.77 -6.22
CA THR A 233 -6.05 17.51 -6.98
C THR A 233 -7.36 17.20 -7.71
N ALA A 234 -7.49 16.03 -8.32
CA ALA A 234 -8.68 15.65 -9.09
C ALA A 234 -9.37 14.40 -8.53
N VAL A 235 -10.68 14.30 -8.73
CA VAL A 235 -11.38 13.01 -8.66
C VAL A 235 -11.12 12.29 -9.98
N VAL A 236 -10.15 11.35 -9.97
CA VAL A 236 -9.69 10.63 -11.17
C VAL A 236 -10.66 9.52 -11.60
N ALA A 237 -11.48 9.04 -10.68
CA ALA A 237 -12.56 8.10 -11.00
C ALA A 237 -13.69 8.14 -9.98
N ARG A 238 -14.91 7.90 -10.47
CA ARG A 238 -16.07 7.56 -9.67
C ARG A 238 -16.52 6.16 -10.02
N ILE A 239 -16.46 5.25 -9.04
CA ILE A 239 -16.72 3.83 -9.22
C ILE A 239 -18.08 3.51 -8.64
N PRO A 240 -19.06 3.09 -9.45
CA PRO A 240 -20.37 2.69 -8.96
C PRO A 240 -20.30 1.36 -8.19
N SER A 241 -21.36 1.03 -7.46
CA SER A 241 -21.46 -0.25 -6.73
C SER A 241 -21.36 -1.48 -7.65
N HIS A 242 -21.70 -1.33 -8.94
CA HIS A 242 -21.58 -2.35 -9.97
C HIS A 242 -20.75 -1.79 -11.13
N PRO A 243 -19.41 -1.77 -11.02
CA PRO A 243 -18.55 -1.22 -12.05
C PRO A 243 -18.45 -2.13 -13.26
N THR A 244 -18.34 -1.54 -14.43
CA THR A 244 -18.05 -2.25 -15.69
C THR A 244 -16.54 -2.29 -15.97
N PRO A 245 -16.05 -3.16 -16.86
CA PRO A 245 -14.65 -3.16 -17.30
C PRO A 245 -14.17 -1.78 -17.77
N ASP A 246 -15.01 -1.01 -18.45
CA ASP A 246 -14.71 0.33 -18.93
C ASP A 246 -14.42 1.34 -17.80
N THR A 247 -15.06 1.17 -16.65
CA THR A 247 -14.77 1.98 -15.44
C THR A 247 -13.29 1.86 -15.04
N TRP A 248 -12.76 0.64 -15.06
CA TRP A 248 -11.38 0.35 -14.68
C TRP A 248 -10.38 0.82 -15.74
N ASN A 249 -10.72 0.67 -17.02
CA ASN A 249 -9.89 1.15 -18.13
C ASN A 249 -9.74 2.67 -18.09
N ARG A 250 -10.81 3.40 -17.77
CA ARG A 250 -10.76 4.86 -17.59
C ARG A 250 -9.89 5.27 -16.40
N LEU A 251 -9.95 4.55 -15.28
CA LEU A 251 -9.06 4.80 -14.14
C LEU A 251 -7.60 4.49 -14.52
N ALA A 252 -7.35 3.37 -15.19
CA ALA A 252 -6.01 2.98 -15.63
C ALA A 252 -5.37 4.00 -16.59
N ALA A 253 -6.16 4.69 -17.40
CA ALA A 253 -5.69 5.74 -18.31
C ALA A 253 -5.23 7.03 -17.59
N GLN A 254 -5.50 7.18 -16.28
CA GLN A 254 -5.05 8.31 -15.46
C GLN A 254 -3.67 8.07 -14.81
N LEU A 255 -3.16 6.83 -14.86
CA LEU A 255 -1.86 6.46 -14.31
C LEU A 255 -0.81 6.31 -15.40
#